data_db7ed291f8878b0c14e5e2ff883455ce
#
_entry.id   db7ed291f8878b0c14e5e2ff883455ce
#
_cell.length_a   1.000
_cell.length_b   1.000
_cell.length_c   1.000
_cell.angle_alpha   90.00
_cell.angle_beta   90.00
_cell.angle_gamma   90.00
#
_symmetry.space_group_name_H-M   'P 1'
#
loop_
_entity.id
_entity.type
_entity.pdbx_description
1 polymer ?
#
loop_
_entity_poly.entity_id
_entity_poly.type
_entity_poly.pdbx_seq_one_letter_code
_entity_poly.pdbx_strand_id
1 'polypeptide(L)'
;MTQANTQGDGGTADTQQTADTTGTVNRAAAAATPAPAAPQADATRAADVLALCQRHGASDLAESLLRQNATIDQARAAILDRMDATDQSRRGGSTVSVQTVRDEHETRMRGMEEALMNKLDSRAQLTDLGRNYRGLSLTEMAREALEGLGVSTRGLSRNEIATRAFATRSGGYHTTGDFPSLLGGVGARRLRAAYEAAPTTFQLWARRAANLPDFRITNVLAVGGAPELKKLNEAGEYTYGTISEDATSYRAFSYGRAIGLTRQMFVNDDLGAFDRLLQRFGESARRLENRLVYDQIAKNPTMQDRKALFHADH
;
A
#
# COMPACT_ATOMS: atom_id res chain seq x y z
N MET A 1 25.63 10.33 47.56
CA MET A 1 24.34 10.66 48.14
C MET A 1 23.33 9.86 47.36
N THR A 2 23.02 8.59 47.74
CA THR A 2 21.96 8.27 48.72
C THR A 2 20.60 8.45 48.05
N GLN A 3 19.75 7.58 47.81
CA GLN A 3 19.23 6.26 48.27
C GLN A 3 18.11 5.91 47.30
N ALA A 4 17.93 4.75 46.74
CA ALA A 4 17.41 3.52 47.37
C ALA A 4 15.97 3.66 47.86
N ASN A 5 15.05 2.90 47.36
CA ASN A 5 14.31 1.85 48.07
C ASN A 5 13.06 1.46 47.27
N THR A 6 12.94 0.24 46.92
CA THR A 6 12.41 -0.99 47.56
C THR A 6 10.94 -1.24 47.35
N GLN A 7 10.69 -2.37 46.74
CA GLN A 7 9.91 -3.52 47.25
C GLN A 7 8.38 -3.36 47.22
N GLY A 8 7.62 -4.31 46.90
CA GLY A 8 7.66 -5.77 46.93
C GLY A 8 6.42 -6.30 46.21
N ASP A 9 6.53 -7.38 45.71
CA ASP A 9 6.24 -8.69 46.26
C ASP A 9 4.80 -9.13 46.08
N GLY A 10 4.61 -10.18 45.55
CA GLY A 10 4.33 -11.56 45.86
C GLY A 10 3.13 -11.98 45.04
N GLY A 11 3.04 -13.05 44.47
CA GLY A 11 3.42 -14.42 44.60
C GLY A 11 2.48 -15.23 43.79
N THR A 12 3.06 -16.05 43.07
CA THR A 12 3.00 -17.52 43.08
C THR A 12 1.65 -18.14 42.78
N ALA A 13 1.66 -18.87 41.72
CA ALA A 13 1.82 -20.33 41.62
C ALA A 13 0.48 -21.04 41.83
N ASP A 14 0.08 -22.09 41.31
CA ASP A 14 0.76 -23.25 40.74
C ASP A 14 -0.31 -24.18 40.15
N THR A 15 0.00 -24.82 39.06
CA THR A 15 0.15 -26.24 38.91
C THR A 15 -1.09 -27.15 38.81
N GLN A 16 -1.11 -27.81 37.67
CA GLN A 16 -1.21 -29.24 37.45
C GLN A 16 -2.55 -29.94 37.70
N GLN A 17 -3.01 -30.51 36.65
CA GLN A 17 -2.70 -31.88 36.18
C GLN A 17 -3.74 -32.92 36.66
N THR A 18 -4.18 -33.61 35.72
CA THR A 18 -4.31 -35.03 35.43
C THR A 18 -5.70 -35.61 35.47
N ALA A 19 -6.04 -36.07 34.31
CA ALA A 19 -6.17 -37.45 33.88
C ALA A 19 -7.31 -38.30 34.45
N ASP A 20 -8.00 -38.86 33.50
CA ASP A 20 -8.55 -40.20 33.45
C ASP A 20 -9.50 -40.68 34.57
N THR A 21 -10.69 -41.04 34.16
CA THR A 21 -11.07 -42.46 34.18
C THR A 21 -12.47 -42.71 33.60
N THR A 22 -12.50 -43.52 32.60
CA THR A 22 -13.57 -44.43 32.19
C THR A 22 -14.66 -44.74 33.21
N GLY A 23 -15.91 -44.62 32.78
CA GLY A 23 -17.04 -45.10 33.53
C GLY A 23 -18.28 -45.22 32.66
N THR A 24 -18.31 -46.29 31.88
CA THR A 24 -19.51 -46.80 31.20
C THR A 24 -20.58 -47.12 32.22
N VAL A 25 -21.72 -46.47 32.15
CA VAL A 25 -22.96 -47.04 32.73
C VAL A 25 -24.10 -46.78 31.75
N ASN A 26 -24.40 -47.81 31.04
CA ASN A 26 -25.65 -48.05 30.35
C ASN A 26 -26.83 -47.91 31.33
N ARG A 27 -27.75 -46.99 31.08
CA ARG A 27 -29.09 -47.10 31.62
C ARG A 27 -30.10 -46.71 30.56
N ALA A 28 -30.68 -47.74 29.96
CA ALA A 28 -31.91 -47.65 29.21
C ALA A 28 -32.97 -46.93 30.06
N ALA A 29 -33.45 -45.79 29.64
CA ALA A 29 -34.67 -45.20 30.13
C ALA A 29 -35.67 -45.15 28.97
N ALA A 30 -36.75 -45.78 29.21
CA ALA A 30 -37.88 -46.05 28.37
C ALA A 30 -38.39 -44.78 27.61
N ALA A 31 -38.74 -45.01 26.36
CA ALA A 31 -39.51 -44.08 25.56
C ALA A 31 -40.86 -43.78 26.27
N ALA A 32 -40.96 -42.55 26.77
CA ALA A 32 -42.24 -41.99 27.13
C ALA A 32 -42.93 -41.48 25.87
N THR A 33 -43.96 -42.10 25.44
CA THR A 33 -44.90 -41.64 24.42
C THR A 33 -45.42 -40.27 24.85
N PRO A 34 -45.32 -39.22 24.03
CA PRO A 34 -45.92 -37.93 24.39
C PRO A 34 -47.44 -38.03 24.33
N ALA A 35 -48.09 -37.67 25.43
CA ALA A 35 -49.53 -37.55 25.53
C ALA A 35 -50.04 -36.52 24.47
N PRO A 36 -51.26 -36.69 23.91
CA PRO A 36 -51.80 -35.77 22.93
C PRO A 36 -51.97 -34.38 23.53
N ALA A 37 -51.27 -33.41 22.96
CA ALA A 37 -51.34 -32.02 23.36
C ALA A 37 -52.75 -31.44 23.17
N ALA A 38 -53.25 -30.77 24.18
CA ALA A 38 -54.61 -30.21 24.22
C ALA A 38 -54.80 -29.17 23.10
N PRO A 39 -56.00 -29.08 22.51
CA PRO A 39 -56.32 -28.19 21.37
C PRO A 39 -56.10 -26.68 21.66
N GLN A 40 -55.98 -26.27 22.91
CA GLN A 40 -55.63 -24.89 23.31
C GLN A 40 -54.18 -24.52 23.08
N ALA A 41 -53.26 -25.50 23.17
CA ALA A 41 -51.81 -25.24 22.91
C ALA A 41 -51.53 -25.04 21.42
N ASP A 42 -52.29 -25.69 20.55
CA ASP A 42 -52.16 -25.52 19.10
C ASP A 42 -52.71 -24.16 18.59
N ALA A 43 -53.78 -23.66 19.20
CA ALA A 43 -54.35 -22.38 18.87
C ALA A 43 -53.44 -21.20 19.29
N THR A 44 -52.85 -21.30 20.48
CA THR A 44 -51.84 -20.29 20.94
C THR A 44 -50.59 -20.30 20.10
N ARG A 45 -50.04 -21.46 19.77
CA ARG A 45 -48.91 -21.61 18.89
C ARG A 45 -49.17 -21.00 17.50
N ALA A 46 -50.32 -21.28 16.90
CA ALA A 46 -50.74 -20.76 15.60
C ALA A 46 -50.83 -19.23 15.63
N ALA A 47 -51.40 -18.66 16.70
CA ALA A 47 -51.49 -17.22 16.88
C ALA A 47 -50.10 -16.58 17.02
N ASP A 48 -49.18 -17.17 17.76
CA ASP A 48 -47.83 -16.71 17.96
C ASP A 48 -46.99 -16.75 16.66
N VAL A 49 -47.11 -17.82 15.87
CA VAL A 49 -46.46 -17.94 14.55
C VAL A 49 -46.99 -16.87 13.60
N LEU A 50 -48.31 -16.63 13.57
CA LEU A 50 -48.92 -15.63 12.75
C LEU A 50 -48.44 -14.19 13.14
N ALA A 51 -48.48 -13.89 14.44
CA ALA A 51 -48.00 -12.59 14.96
C ALA A 51 -46.52 -12.38 14.64
N LEU A 52 -45.70 -13.42 14.70
CA LEU A 52 -44.29 -13.35 14.35
C LEU A 52 -44.09 -13.01 12.86
N CYS A 53 -44.80 -13.72 11.98
CA CYS A 53 -44.76 -13.51 10.54
C CYS A 53 -45.23 -12.08 10.16
N GLN A 54 -46.26 -11.57 10.80
CA GLN A 54 -46.78 -10.22 10.57
C GLN A 54 -45.76 -9.16 11.03
N ARG A 55 -45.15 -9.33 12.20
CA ARG A 55 -44.14 -8.40 12.73
C ARG A 55 -42.95 -8.25 11.81
N HIS A 56 -42.54 -9.29 11.13
CA HIS A 56 -41.39 -9.32 10.24
C HIS A 56 -41.70 -9.20 8.75
N GLY A 57 -42.98 -8.90 8.41
CA GLY A 57 -43.41 -8.70 7.02
C GLY A 57 -43.33 -9.96 6.15
N ALA A 58 -43.36 -11.15 6.78
CA ALA A 58 -43.25 -12.45 6.14
C ALA A 58 -44.63 -13.18 6.11
N SER A 59 -45.69 -12.45 5.84
CA SER A 59 -47.09 -12.96 5.87
C SER A 59 -47.33 -14.12 4.90
N ASP A 60 -46.59 -14.20 3.81
CA ASP A 60 -46.62 -15.26 2.81
C ASP A 60 -46.06 -16.61 3.36
N LEU A 61 -45.17 -16.59 4.35
CA LEU A 61 -44.67 -17.81 5.00
C LEU A 61 -45.65 -18.33 6.07
N ALA A 62 -46.55 -17.51 6.57
CA ALA A 62 -47.43 -17.86 7.66
C ALA A 62 -48.30 -19.06 7.34
N GLU A 63 -48.92 -19.13 6.14
CA GLU A 63 -49.77 -20.23 5.73
C GLU A 63 -49.01 -21.57 5.62
N SER A 64 -47.81 -21.56 5.07
CA SER A 64 -46.96 -22.75 4.94
C SER A 64 -46.48 -23.27 6.29
N LEU A 65 -46.10 -22.39 7.21
CA LEU A 65 -45.65 -22.77 8.56
C LEU A 65 -46.81 -23.31 9.41
N LEU A 66 -47.99 -22.75 9.27
CA LEU A 66 -49.20 -23.25 9.96
C LEU A 66 -49.61 -24.64 9.46
N ARG A 67 -49.56 -24.89 8.15
CA ARG A 67 -49.84 -26.21 7.56
C ARG A 67 -48.86 -27.28 8.00
N GLN A 68 -47.57 -26.89 8.19
CA GLN A 68 -46.52 -27.78 8.63
C GLN A 68 -46.47 -27.97 10.14
N ASN A 69 -47.40 -27.38 10.89
CA ASN A 69 -47.39 -27.37 12.35
C ASN A 69 -46.06 -26.94 12.96
N ALA A 70 -45.39 -25.93 12.32
CA ALA A 70 -44.09 -25.45 12.72
C ALA A 70 -44.07 -24.89 14.15
N THR A 71 -43.01 -25.16 14.88
CA THR A 71 -42.76 -24.55 16.20
C THR A 71 -42.36 -23.07 16.04
N ILE A 72 -42.44 -22.29 17.10
CA ILE A 72 -42.04 -20.87 17.10
C ILE A 72 -40.58 -20.75 16.67
N ASP A 73 -39.70 -21.64 17.07
CA ASP A 73 -38.29 -21.58 16.70
C ASP A 73 -38.06 -21.94 15.23
N GLN A 74 -38.81 -22.86 14.67
CA GLN A 74 -38.81 -23.16 13.23
C GLN A 74 -39.34 -21.97 12.41
N ALA A 75 -40.38 -21.28 12.90
CA ALA A 75 -40.87 -20.06 12.27
C ALA A 75 -39.84 -18.93 12.31
N ARG A 76 -39.12 -18.77 13.41
CA ARG A 76 -38.01 -17.80 13.50
C ARG A 76 -36.89 -18.09 12.51
N ALA A 77 -36.48 -19.36 12.41
CA ALA A 77 -35.46 -19.80 11.47
C ALA A 77 -35.87 -19.51 10.02
N ALA A 78 -37.09 -19.88 9.63
CA ALA A 78 -37.61 -19.60 8.27
C ALA A 78 -37.72 -18.10 7.93
N ILE A 79 -38.05 -17.27 8.92
CA ILE A 79 -38.07 -15.81 8.74
C ILE A 79 -36.64 -15.26 8.57
N LEU A 80 -35.67 -15.72 9.35
CA LEU A 80 -34.29 -15.34 9.22
C LEU A 80 -33.69 -15.72 7.87
N ASP A 81 -33.90 -16.97 7.43
CA ASP A 81 -33.47 -17.45 6.12
C ASP A 81 -34.02 -16.59 4.98
N ARG A 82 -35.28 -16.19 5.08
CA ARG A 82 -35.89 -15.29 4.12
C ARG A 82 -35.30 -13.87 4.15
N MET A 83 -35.06 -13.34 5.35
CA MET A 83 -34.40 -12.04 5.50
C MET A 83 -33.00 -12.07 4.90
N ASP A 84 -32.23 -13.14 5.15
CA ASP A 84 -30.92 -13.32 4.55
C ASP A 84 -30.96 -13.45 3.02
N ALA A 85 -31.94 -14.18 2.47
CA ALA A 85 -32.16 -14.28 1.03
C ALA A 85 -32.55 -12.93 0.40
N THR A 86 -33.36 -12.15 1.12
CA THR A 86 -33.76 -10.79 0.70
C THR A 86 -32.58 -9.82 0.78
N ASP A 87 -31.77 -9.92 1.81
CA ASP A 87 -30.54 -9.12 1.97
C ASP A 87 -29.47 -9.52 0.97
N GLN A 88 -29.33 -10.80 0.63
CA GLN A 88 -28.44 -11.24 -0.46
C GLN A 88 -28.91 -10.72 -1.82
N SER A 89 -30.21 -10.72 -2.10
CA SER A 89 -30.74 -10.15 -3.34
C SER A 89 -30.60 -8.61 -3.38
N ARG A 90 -30.69 -7.93 -2.25
CA ARG A 90 -30.40 -6.50 -2.12
C ARG A 90 -28.91 -6.16 -2.19
N ARG A 91 -28.06 -7.00 -1.60
CA ARG A 91 -26.59 -6.88 -1.70
C ARG A 91 -26.09 -7.13 -3.12
N GLY A 92 -26.72 -8.05 -3.88
CA GLY A 92 -26.41 -8.27 -5.29
C GLY A 92 -26.65 -7.07 -6.19
N GLY A 93 -27.52 -6.13 -5.78
CA GLY A 93 -27.79 -4.90 -6.54
C GLY A 93 -27.00 -3.66 -6.08
N SER A 94 -26.49 -3.65 -4.84
CA SER A 94 -25.85 -2.46 -4.26
C SER A 94 -24.33 -2.47 -4.34
N THR A 95 -23.70 -3.66 -4.37
CA THR A 95 -22.24 -3.76 -4.50
C THR A 95 -21.77 -3.46 -5.91
N VAL A 96 -22.58 -3.71 -6.93
CA VAL A 96 -22.22 -3.43 -8.33
C VAL A 96 -22.16 -1.91 -8.57
N SER A 97 -23.04 -1.10 -7.97
CA SER A 97 -23.06 0.34 -8.24
C SER A 97 -21.87 1.09 -7.59
N VAL A 98 -21.44 0.71 -6.38
CA VAL A 98 -20.30 1.37 -5.72
C VAL A 98 -18.97 0.97 -6.37
N GLN A 99 -18.85 -0.28 -6.78
CA GLN A 99 -17.65 -0.76 -7.47
C GLN A 99 -17.57 -0.19 -8.88
N THR A 100 -18.69 -0.14 -9.61
CA THR A 100 -18.76 0.43 -10.96
C THR A 100 -18.39 1.91 -10.99
N VAL A 101 -18.89 2.70 -10.02
CA VAL A 101 -18.56 4.14 -9.96
C VAL A 101 -17.08 4.37 -9.62
N ARG A 102 -16.50 3.53 -8.76
CA ARG A 102 -15.08 3.61 -8.44
C ARG A 102 -14.22 3.21 -9.63
N ASP A 103 -14.59 2.14 -10.32
CA ASP A 103 -13.90 1.66 -11.53
C ASP A 103 -13.98 2.68 -12.67
N GLU A 104 -15.14 3.35 -12.85
CA GLU A 104 -15.30 4.43 -13.83
C GLU A 104 -14.41 5.62 -13.53
N HIS A 105 -14.35 6.04 -12.24
CA HIS A 105 -13.50 7.17 -11.85
C HIS A 105 -12.02 6.85 -12.06
N GLU A 106 -11.57 5.67 -11.66
CA GLU A 106 -10.20 5.22 -11.86
C GLU A 106 -9.85 5.10 -13.35
N THR A 107 -10.75 4.54 -14.17
CA THR A 107 -10.60 4.44 -15.62
C THR A 107 -10.48 5.81 -16.26
N ARG A 108 -11.30 6.78 -15.84
CA ARG A 108 -11.29 8.16 -16.28
C ARG A 108 -9.98 8.86 -15.94
N MET A 109 -9.53 8.72 -14.70
CA MET A 109 -8.24 9.27 -14.24
C MET A 109 -7.07 8.69 -15.01
N ARG A 110 -7.08 7.39 -15.28
CA ARG A 110 -6.06 6.72 -16.09
C ARG A 110 -6.05 7.23 -17.53
N GLY A 111 -7.20 7.43 -18.14
CA GLY A 111 -7.31 8.02 -19.48
C GLY A 111 -6.75 9.46 -19.53
N MET A 112 -7.05 10.28 -18.53
CA MET A 112 -6.48 11.63 -18.40
C MET A 112 -4.97 11.60 -18.19
N GLU A 113 -4.45 10.65 -17.39
CA GLU A 113 -3.02 10.46 -17.15
C GLU A 113 -2.28 10.10 -18.46
N GLU A 114 -2.82 9.19 -19.25
CA GLU A 114 -2.26 8.80 -20.56
C GLU A 114 -2.28 9.99 -21.54
N ALA A 115 -3.37 10.73 -21.59
CA ALA A 115 -3.49 11.90 -22.45
C ALA A 115 -2.47 12.99 -22.05
N LEU A 116 -2.29 13.22 -20.76
CA LEU A 116 -1.32 14.19 -20.27
C LEU A 116 0.12 13.75 -20.52
N MET A 117 0.43 12.46 -20.35
CA MET A 117 1.73 11.90 -20.71
C MET A 117 2.03 12.06 -22.19
N ASN A 118 1.06 11.77 -23.08
CA ASN A 118 1.20 11.94 -24.51
C ASN A 118 1.37 13.43 -24.91
N LYS A 119 0.73 14.35 -24.18
CA LYS A 119 0.87 15.80 -24.38
C LYS A 119 2.28 16.29 -24.00
N LEU A 120 2.91 15.70 -22.99
CA LEU A 120 4.30 15.97 -22.58
C LEU A 120 5.33 15.23 -23.43
N ASP A 121 5.01 14.01 -23.88
CA ASP A 121 5.87 13.21 -24.72
C ASP A 121 5.01 12.54 -25.83
N SER A 122 5.12 13.05 -27.02
CA SER A 122 4.37 12.54 -28.18
C SER A 122 4.66 11.06 -28.54
N ARG A 123 5.73 10.48 -27.97
CA ARG A 123 6.10 9.07 -28.14
C ARG A 123 5.36 8.16 -27.14
N ALA A 124 4.76 8.72 -26.09
CA ALA A 124 4.00 7.94 -25.14
C ALA A 124 2.78 7.32 -25.81
N GLN A 125 2.55 6.04 -25.53
CA GLN A 125 1.41 5.32 -26.10
C GLN A 125 0.11 5.92 -25.58
N LEU A 126 -0.86 6.05 -26.48
CA LEU A 126 -2.19 6.56 -26.19
C LEU A 126 -3.21 5.47 -26.49
N THR A 127 -3.84 4.94 -25.45
CA THR A 127 -4.93 3.98 -25.60
C THR A 127 -6.22 4.67 -26.05
N ASP A 128 -7.26 3.90 -26.32
CA ASP A 128 -8.58 4.46 -26.68
C ASP A 128 -9.16 5.31 -25.55
N LEU A 129 -8.87 4.94 -24.29
CA LEU A 129 -9.25 5.72 -23.11
C LEU A 129 -8.58 7.10 -23.11
N GLY A 130 -7.27 7.14 -23.36
CA GLY A 130 -6.51 8.38 -23.41
C GLY A 130 -6.89 9.27 -24.59
N ARG A 131 -7.32 8.71 -25.72
CA ARG A 131 -7.75 9.49 -26.90
C ARG A 131 -8.93 10.40 -26.62
N ASN A 132 -9.83 10.01 -25.72
CA ASN A 132 -10.98 10.81 -25.34
C ASN A 132 -10.58 12.14 -24.64
N TYR A 133 -9.39 12.17 -24.04
CA TYR A 133 -8.89 13.33 -23.26
C TYR A 133 -7.74 14.08 -23.95
N ARG A 134 -7.29 13.64 -25.12
CA ARG A 134 -6.08 14.14 -25.81
C ARG A 134 -6.10 15.65 -26.07
N GLY A 135 -7.26 16.21 -26.39
CA GLY A 135 -7.40 17.64 -26.74
C GLY A 135 -7.63 18.58 -25.54
N LEU A 136 -7.83 18.02 -24.35
CA LEU A 136 -8.22 18.79 -23.18
C LEU A 136 -7.06 19.60 -22.63
N SER A 137 -7.34 20.83 -22.19
CA SER A 137 -6.43 21.65 -21.39
C SER A 137 -6.36 21.13 -19.95
N LEU A 138 -5.33 21.54 -19.18
CA LEU A 138 -5.24 21.21 -17.75
C LEU A 138 -6.48 21.63 -16.96
N THR A 139 -7.06 22.78 -17.31
CA THR A 139 -8.27 23.29 -16.66
C THR A 139 -9.48 22.42 -16.98
N GLU A 140 -9.61 21.94 -18.21
CA GLU A 140 -10.69 21.04 -18.61
C GLU A 140 -10.53 19.65 -17.98
N MET A 141 -9.31 19.11 -17.92
CA MET A 141 -9.05 17.87 -17.19
C MET A 141 -9.37 17.99 -15.70
N ALA A 142 -9.04 19.14 -15.09
CA ALA A 142 -9.38 19.40 -13.70
C ALA A 142 -10.90 19.52 -13.48
N ARG A 143 -11.61 20.11 -14.46
CA ARG A 143 -13.09 20.18 -14.46
C ARG A 143 -13.69 18.77 -14.49
N GLU A 144 -13.22 17.94 -15.41
CA GLU A 144 -13.67 16.56 -15.57
C GLU A 144 -13.41 15.72 -14.31
N ALA A 145 -12.24 15.92 -13.68
CA ALA A 145 -11.90 15.26 -12.41
C ALA A 145 -12.83 15.69 -11.26
N LEU A 146 -13.15 16.99 -11.16
CA LEU A 146 -14.07 17.52 -10.15
C LEU A 146 -15.50 17.01 -10.38
N GLU A 147 -15.98 16.98 -11.63
CA GLU A 147 -17.31 16.46 -11.98
C GLU A 147 -17.41 14.96 -11.71
N GLY A 148 -16.34 14.20 -11.94
CA GLY A 148 -16.25 12.79 -11.55
C GLY A 148 -16.37 12.56 -10.04
N LEU A 149 -16.00 13.55 -9.23
CA LEU A 149 -16.20 13.56 -7.77
C LEU A 149 -17.56 14.11 -7.33
N GLY A 150 -18.46 14.43 -8.28
CA GLY A 150 -19.78 14.99 -8.00
C GLY A 150 -19.79 16.49 -7.67
N VAL A 151 -18.65 17.19 -7.90
CA VAL A 151 -18.57 18.62 -7.68
C VAL A 151 -19.01 19.37 -8.95
N SER A 152 -20.10 20.15 -8.87
CA SER A 152 -20.55 20.96 -10.01
C SER A 152 -19.54 22.05 -10.34
N THR A 153 -19.11 22.09 -11.61
CA THR A 153 -18.17 23.10 -12.12
C THR A 153 -18.83 24.16 -13.00
N ARG A 154 -20.18 24.07 -13.16
CA ARG A 154 -20.94 25.00 -13.99
C ARG A 154 -20.79 26.45 -13.48
N GLY A 155 -20.43 27.37 -14.36
CA GLY A 155 -20.28 28.79 -14.03
C GLY A 155 -18.99 29.15 -13.31
N LEU A 156 -18.10 28.19 -13.04
CA LEU A 156 -16.80 28.47 -12.40
C LEU A 156 -15.79 29.03 -13.42
N SER A 157 -15.07 30.05 -13.01
CA SER A 157 -13.90 30.56 -13.73
C SER A 157 -12.72 29.58 -13.66
N ARG A 158 -11.75 29.71 -14.59
CA ARG A 158 -10.51 28.88 -14.57
C ARG A 158 -9.79 28.94 -13.24
N ASN A 159 -9.77 30.13 -12.62
CA ASN A 159 -9.14 30.33 -11.30
C ASN A 159 -9.85 29.58 -10.18
N GLU A 160 -11.18 29.56 -10.20
CA GLU A 160 -11.98 28.83 -9.20
C GLU A 160 -11.85 27.33 -9.37
N ILE A 161 -11.81 26.84 -10.63
CA ILE A 161 -11.54 25.43 -10.93
C ILE A 161 -10.16 25.04 -10.39
N ALA A 162 -9.13 25.86 -10.65
CA ALA A 162 -7.80 25.63 -10.10
C ALA A 162 -7.82 25.56 -8.57
N THR A 163 -8.48 26.52 -7.92
CA THR A 163 -8.57 26.55 -6.46
C THR A 163 -9.25 25.31 -5.91
N ARG A 164 -10.36 24.86 -6.52
CA ARG A 164 -11.09 23.67 -6.07
C ARG A 164 -10.33 22.36 -6.37
N ALA A 165 -9.67 22.26 -7.53
CA ALA A 165 -8.91 21.08 -7.93
C ALA A 165 -7.69 20.85 -7.02
N PHE A 166 -7.08 21.95 -6.51
CA PHE A 166 -5.95 21.89 -5.59
C PHE A 166 -6.34 22.07 -4.12
N ALA A 167 -7.62 22.33 -3.82
CA ALA A 167 -8.07 22.42 -2.43
C ALA A 167 -7.91 21.05 -1.77
N THR A 168 -7.09 20.98 -0.76
CA THR A 168 -6.98 19.82 0.11
C THR A 168 -8.31 19.65 0.84
N ARG A 169 -9.02 18.54 0.62
CA ARG A 169 -10.18 18.22 1.45
C ARG A 169 -9.70 18.16 2.91
N SER A 170 -10.38 18.91 3.78
CA SER A 170 -10.15 18.93 5.22
C SER A 170 -10.36 17.53 5.84
N GLY A 171 -9.36 16.67 5.74
CA GLY A 171 -9.45 15.28 6.20
C GLY A 171 -8.17 14.49 5.97
N GLY A 172 -7.15 15.08 5.36
CA GLY A 172 -5.80 14.50 5.30
C GLY A 172 -5.59 13.29 4.40
N TYR A 173 -6.61 12.82 3.72
CA TYR A 173 -6.48 11.69 2.79
C TYR A 173 -6.58 12.16 1.34
N HIS A 174 -5.43 12.17 0.64
CA HIS A 174 -5.41 12.23 -0.82
C HIS A 174 -5.87 10.87 -1.34
N THR A 175 -7.00 10.83 -2.02
CA THR A 175 -7.37 9.64 -2.78
C THR A 175 -6.55 9.61 -4.06
N THR A 176 -6.21 8.41 -4.52
CA THR A 176 -5.49 8.19 -5.80
C THR A 176 -6.22 8.77 -7.01
N GLY A 177 -7.47 9.18 -6.84
CA GLY A 177 -8.33 9.80 -7.84
C GLY A 177 -8.32 11.33 -7.86
N ASP A 178 -7.52 11.99 -7.03
CA ASP A 178 -7.48 13.44 -6.99
C ASP A 178 -6.60 14.00 -8.12
N PHE A 179 -7.02 15.13 -8.71
CA PHE A 179 -6.28 15.79 -9.79
C PHE A 179 -4.80 16.10 -9.44
N PRO A 180 -4.46 16.52 -8.21
CA PRO A 180 -3.06 16.65 -7.78
C PRO A 180 -2.28 15.34 -7.83
N SER A 181 -2.91 14.22 -7.50
CA SER A 181 -2.30 12.88 -7.58
C SER A 181 -1.98 12.50 -9.03
N LEU A 182 -2.90 12.78 -9.96
CA LEU A 182 -2.69 12.59 -11.39
C LEU A 182 -1.47 13.38 -11.89
N LEU A 183 -1.39 14.67 -11.59
CA LEU A 183 -0.24 15.51 -11.96
C LEU A 183 1.05 15.03 -11.32
N GLY A 184 1.00 14.58 -10.06
CA GLY A 184 2.12 13.99 -9.34
C GLY A 184 2.62 12.71 -10.01
N GLY A 185 1.71 11.83 -10.41
CA GLY A 185 2.02 10.58 -11.11
C GLY A 185 2.70 10.81 -12.47
N VAL A 186 2.11 11.70 -13.27
CA VAL A 186 2.68 12.09 -14.57
C VAL A 186 4.06 12.75 -14.39
N GLY A 187 4.16 13.69 -13.42
CA GLY A 187 5.41 14.37 -13.10
C GLY A 187 6.51 13.40 -12.67
N ALA A 188 6.21 12.44 -11.82
CA ALA A 188 7.15 11.42 -11.36
C ALA A 188 7.66 10.53 -12.51
N ARG A 189 6.78 10.10 -13.41
CA ARG A 189 7.17 9.29 -14.59
C ARG A 189 8.07 10.10 -15.53
N ARG A 190 7.72 11.36 -15.79
CA ARG A 190 8.50 12.24 -16.66
C ARG A 190 9.87 12.55 -16.07
N LEU A 191 9.92 12.83 -14.78
CA LEU A 191 11.16 13.02 -14.04
C LEU A 191 12.06 11.80 -14.11
N ARG A 192 11.49 10.60 -13.91
CA ARG A 192 12.22 9.33 -14.01
C ARG A 192 12.78 9.10 -15.40
N ALA A 193 11.98 9.33 -16.44
CA ALA A 193 12.44 9.23 -17.82
C ALA A 193 13.61 10.20 -18.11
N ALA A 194 13.54 11.43 -17.64
CA ALA A 194 14.61 12.41 -17.78
C ALA A 194 15.89 12.02 -17.01
N TYR A 195 15.73 11.46 -15.82
CA TYR A 195 16.84 10.94 -15.03
C TYR A 195 17.53 9.76 -15.74
N GLU A 196 16.76 8.81 -16.27
CA GLU A 196 17.27 7.63 -16.97
C GLU A 196 17.96 8.00 -18.31
N ALA A 197 17.44 9.02 -19.01
CA ALA A 197 18.03 9.51 -20.27
C ALA A 197 19.33 10.30 -20.07
N ALA A 198 19.57 10.84 -18.89
CA ALA A 198 20.76 11.64 -18.63
C ALA A 198 22.03 10.76 -18.56
N PRO A 199 23.11 11.12 -19.26
CA PRO A 199 24.32 10.29 -19.36
C PRO A 199 25.06 10.25 -18.02
N THR A 200 25.63 9.07 -17.72
CA THR A 200 26.53 8.86 -16.60
C THR A 200 27.83 8.24 -17.08
N THR A 201 28.96 8.71 -16.57
CA THR A 201 30.27 8.21 -16.95
C THR A 201 30.92 7.37 -15.85
N PHE A 202 30.55 7.58 -14.60
CA PHE A 202 31.13 6.83 -13.46
C PHE A 202 30.80 5.33 -13.52
N GLN A 203 29.69 4.95 -14.15
CA GLN A 203 29.29 3.54 -14.28
C GLN A 203 30.23 2.69 -15.11
N LEU A 204 31.11 3.31 -15.90
CA LEU A 204 32.13 2.62 -16.68
C LEU A 204 33.22 1.99 -15.80
N TRP A 205 33.49 2.57 -14.63
CA TRP A 205 34.58 2.16 -13.76
C TRP A 205 34.11 1.86 -12.31
N ALA A 206 32.98 2.38 -11.87
CA ALA A 206 32.42 2.14 -10.54
C ALA A 206 31.41 0.99 -10.57
N ARG A 207 31.57 0.04 -9.67
CA ARG A 207 30.63 -1.08 -9.53
C ARG A 207 29.48 -0.70 -8.60
N ARG A 208 28.28 -1.08 -8.99
CA ARG A 208 27.13 -0.95 -8.11
C ARG A 208 27.18 -1.99 -6.99
N ALA A 209 27.13 -1.54 -5.74
CA ALA A 209 27.01 -2.40 -4.57
C ALA A 209 25.57 -2.88 -4.36
N ALA A 210 25.37 -3.83 -3.43
CA ALA A 210 24.06 -4.26 -3.01
C ALA A 210 23.26 -3.10 -2.40
N ASN A 211 21.93 -3.19 -2.47
CA ASN A 211 21.06 -2.18 -1.88
C ASN A 211 21.21 -2.18 -0.36
N LEU A 212 21.31 -1.00 0.23
CA LEU A 212 21.31 -0.84 1.68
C LEU A 212 19.87 -0.93 2.20
N PRO A 213 19.61 -1.73 3.24
CA PRO A 213 18.29 -1.87 3.82
C PRO A 213 17.88 -0.63 4.66
N ASP A 214 18.86 0.09 5.21
CA ASP A 214 18.64 1.23 6.10
C ASP A 214 19.73 2.31 5.95
N PHE A 215 19.65 3.37 6.76
CA PHE A 215 20.59 4.50 6.77
C PHE A 215 21.69 4.38 7.82
N ARG A 216 21.83 3.22 8.44
CA ARG A 216 22.90 2.97 9.41
C ARG A 216 24.23 2.84 8.73
N ILE A 217 25.30 2.97 9.52
CA ILE A 217 26.65 2.72 9.04
C ILE A 217 26.79 1.21 8.77
N THR A 218 27.11 0.86 7.54
CA THR A 218 27.38 -0.51 7.12
C THR A 218 28.90 -0.70 7.01
N ASN A 219 29.43 -1.71 7.68
CA ASN A 219 30.83 -2.07 7.58
C ASN A 219 30.98 -3.16 6.53
N VAL A 220 31.92 -2.95 5.61
CA VAL A 220 32.32 -3.95 4.63
C VAL A 220 33.73 -4.40 5.00
N LEU A 221 33.87 -5.69 5.27
CA LEU A 221 35.18 -6.33 5.49
C LEU A 221 35.81 -6.58 4.13
N ALA A 222 36.95 -5.96 3.90
CA ALA A 222 37.82 -6.30 2.80
C ALA A 222 38.81 -7.34 3.34
N VAL A 223 38.75 -8.54 2.81
CA VAL A 223 39.75 -9.59 3.12
C VAL A 223 40.97 -9.27 2.28
N GLY A 224 42.08 -9.04 2.95
CA GLY A 224 43.37 -8.85 2.28
C GLY A 224 43.80 -10.07 1.48
N GLY A 225 44.81 -9.94 0.66
CA GLY A 225 45.34 -11.05 -0.13
C GLY A 225 45.73 -12.24 0.75
N ALA A 226 45.49 -13.44 0.24
CA ALA A 226 45.99 -14.64 0.90
C ALA A 226 47.51 -14.55 1.05
N PRO A 227 48.08 -14.98 2.18
CA PRO A 227 49.51 -14.99 2.36
C PRO A 227 50.16 -15.89 1.29
N GLU A 228 51.34 -15.49 0.83
CA GLU A 228 52.09 -16.22 -0.19
C GLU A 228 52.41 -17.64 0.29
N LEU A 229 52.20 -18.63 -0.59
CA LEU A 229 52.52 -20.02 -0.28
C LEU A 229 54.03 -20.20 -0.21
N LYS A 230 54.52 -20.66 0.94
CA LYS A 230 55.94 -20.96 1.14
C LYS A 230 56.24 -22.40 0.75
N LYS A 231 57.42 -22.62 0.20
CA LYS A 231 57.95 -23.98 -0.09
C LYS A 231 58.09 -24.76 1.21
N LEU A 232 57.48 -25.93 1.25
CA LEU A 232 57.61 -26.85 2.38
C LEU A 232 58.98 -27.48 2.36
N ASN A 233 59.58 -27.59 3.53
CA ASN A 233 60.80 -28.36 3.74
C ASN A 233 60.47 -29.87 3.75
N GLU A 234 61.48 -30.72 3.58
CA GLU A 234 61.30 -32.18 3.63
C GLU A 234 60.71 -32.69 4.94
N ALA A 235 60.79 -31.90 6.02
CA ALA A 235 60.16 -32.19 7.32
C ALA A 235 58.65 -31.88 7.36
N GLY A 236 58.06 -31.26 6.31
CA GLY A 236 56.61 -31.02 6.18
C GLY A 236 56.00 -29.94 7.12
N GLU A 237 56.81 -29.01 7.60
CA GLU A 237 56.39 -28.00 8.55
C GLU A 237 55.58 -26.88 7.84
N TYR A 238 54.33 -26.72 8.23
CA TYR A 238 53.45 -25.67 7.72
C TYR A 238 53.54 -24.40 8.56
N THR A 239 53.81 -23.28 7.92
CA THR A 239 53.78 -21.97 8.59
C THR A 239 52.43 -21.33 8.47
N TYR A 240 51.86 -20.87 9.59
CA TYR A 240 50.60 -20.13 9.60
C TYR A 240 50.82 -18.73 9.00
N GLY A 241 49.95 -18.33 8.09
CA GLY A 241 49.89 -16.98 7.56
C GLY A 241 48.73 -16.22 8.19
N THR A 242 48.91 -14.94 8.50
CA THR A 242 47.85 -14.04 8.93
C THR A 242 47.22 -13.36 7.73
N ILE A 243 45.91 -13.34 7.67
CA ILE A 243 45.13 -12.56 6.69
C ILE A 243 44.82 -11.25 7.36
N SER A 244 45.16 -10.13 6.72
CA SER A 244 44.77 -8.81 7.19
C SER A 244 43.29 -8.60 6.89
N GLU A 245 42.53 -8.25 7.91
CA GLU A 245 41.12 -7.83 7.76
C GLU A 245 41.09 -6.31 7.77
N ASP A 246 40.47 -5.75 6.76
CA ASP A 246 40.31 -4.32 6.60
C ASP A 246 38.84 -3.96 6.55
N ALA A 247 38.40 -3.02 7.38
CA ALA A 247 36.98 -2.64 7.48
C ALA A 247 36.76 -1.22 6.92
N THR A 248 36.02 -1.13 5.86
CA THR A 248 35.56 0.15 5.32
C THR A 248 34.11 0.37 5.68
N SER A 249 33.79 1.55 6.20
CA SER A 249 32.42 1.88 6.56
C SER A 249 31.80 2.89 5.58
N TYR A 250 30.53 2.70 5.26
CA TYR A 250 29.76 3.63 4.46
C TYR A 250 28.29 3.71 4.91
N ARG A 251 27.61 4.78 4.54
CA ARG A 251 26.19 4.98 4.84
C ARG A 251 25.50 5.71 3.71
N ALA A 252 24.16 5.55 3.62
CA ALA A 252 23.36 6.29 2.69
C ALA A 252 23.01 7.69 3.22
N PHE A 253 22.95 8.66 2.31
CA PHE A 253 22.47 10.02 2.54
C PHE A 253 21.30 10.31 1.61
N SER A 254 20.30 11.03 2.12
CA SER A 254 19.16 11.46 1.31
C SER A 254 19.41 12.86 0.77
N TYR A 255 19.20 13.02 -0.53
CA TYR A 255 19.22 14.31 -1.20
C TYR A 255 17.84 14.56 -1.82
N GLY A 256 17.27 15.72 -1.62
CA GLY A 256 15.95 16.03 -2.15
C GLY A 256 15.71 17.53 -2.32
N ARG A 257 14.85 17.87 -3.25
CA ARG A 257 14.34 19.21 -3.44
C ARG A 257 12.89 19.13 -3.91
N ALA A 258 12.02 20.00 -3.41
CA ALA A 258 10.64 20.09 -3.83
C ALA A 258 10.50 20.94 -5.09
N ILE A 259 9.63 20.52 -6.01
CA ILE A 259 9.20 21.30 -7.17
C ILE A 259 7.70 21.51 -7.01
N GLY A 260 7.25 22.74 -7.26
CA GLY A 260 5.84 23.09 -7.25
C GLY A 260 5.36 23.54 -8.63
N LEU A 261 4.15 23.16 -8.99
CA LEU A 261 3.41 23.74 -10.10
C LEU A 261 2.77 25.04 -9.63
N THR A 262 3.07 26.15 -10.32
CA THR A 262 2.43 27.43 -9.99
C THR A 262 1.02 27.47 -10.52
N ARG A 263 0.13 28.19 -9.81
CA ARG A 263 -1.25 28.43 -10.26
C ARG A 263 -1.29 29.06 -11.66
N GLN A 264 -0.35 29.95 -11.96
CA GLN A 264 -0.27 30.62 -13.26
C GLN A 264 0.04 29.64 -14.39
N MET A 265 0.99 28.71 -14.20
CA MET A 265 1.31 27.66 -15.17
C MET A 265 0.09 26.77 -15.45
N PHE A 266 -0.69 26.47 -14.39
CA PHE A 266 -1.90 25.66 -14.53
C PHE A 266 -2.99 26.41 -15.32
N VAL A 267 -3.30 27.65 -14.98
CA VAL A 267 -4.36 28.45 -15.63
C VAL A 267 -4.02 28.77 -17.09
N ASN A 268 -2.73 28.97 -17.38
CA ASN A 268 -2.25 29.25 -18.73
C ASN A 268 -2.00 27.99 -19.57
N ASP A 269 -2.20 26.80 -19.02
CA ASP A 269 -1.92 25.51 -19.66
C ASP A 269 -0.47 25.39 -20.18
N ASP A 270 0.51 25.97 -19.44
CA ASP A 270 1.93 25.97 -19.82
C ASP A 270 2.61 24.65 -19.43
N LEU A 271 2.18 23.58 -20.08
CA LEU A 271 2.75 22.24 -19.90
C LEU A 271 4.20 22.16 -20.38
N GLY A 272 4.57 22.95 -21.40
CA GLY A 272 5.93 22.96 -21.90
C GLY A 272 6.93 23.51 -20.88
N ALA A 273 6.55 24.53 -20.08
CA ALA A 273 7.39 24.99 -18.98
C ALA A 273 7.50 23.96 -17.87
N PHE A 274 6.40 23.28 -17.54
CA PHE A 274 6.38 22.20 -16.56
C PHE A 274 7.30 21.04 -16.99
N ASP A 275 7.21 20.57 -18.22
CA ASP A 275 8.05 19.49 -18.75
C ASP A 275 9.54 19.87 -18.71
N ARG A 276 9.91 21.07 -19.17
CA ARG A 276 11.29 21.54 -19.09
C ARG A 276 11.83 21.59 -17.66
N LEU A 277 10.98 21.96 -16.69
CA LEU A 277 11.36 21.95 -15.28
C LEU A 277 11.66 20.53 -14.79
N LEU A 278 10.80 19.57 -15.11
CA LEU A 278 10.99 18.16 -14.74
C LEU A 278 12.24 17.55 -15.39
N GLN A 279 12.47 17.84 -16.68
CA GLN A 279 13.65 17.37 -17.40
C GLN A 279 14.94 17.89 -16.75
N ARG A 280 15.04 19.21 -16.50
CA ARG A 280 16.21 19.82 -15.84
C ARG A 280 16.44 19.28 -14.43
N PHE A 281 15.35 18.92 -13.74
CA PHE A 281 15.47 18.36 -12.40
C PHE A 281 16.01 16.92 -12.43
N GLY A 282 15.53 16.08 -13.36
CA GLY A 282 16.06 14.73 -13.60
C GLY A 282 17.53 14.76 -13.97
N GLU A 283 17.93 15.63 -14.89
CA GLU A 283 19.35 15.84 -15.26
C GLU A 283 20.18 16.33 -14.07
N SER A 284 19.62 17.22 -13.23
CA SER A 284 20.31 17.73 -12.04
C SER A 284 20.57 16.64 -11.01
N ALA A 285 19.60 15.72 -10.82
CA ALA A 285 19.78 14.57 -9.94
C ALA A 285 20.92 13.66 -10.44
N ARG A 286 20.95 13.40 -11.74
CA ARG A 286 22.02 12.59 -12.35
C ARG A 286 23.39 13.23 -12.29
N ARG A 287 23.44 14.56 -12.49
CA ARG A 287 24.68 15.34 -12.31
C ARG A 287 25.17 15.32 -10.86
N LEU A 288 24.25 15.35 -9.89
CA LEU A 288 24.62 15.20 -8.48
C LEU A 288 25.30 13.87 -8.19
N GLU A 289 24.74 12.76 -8.70
CA GLU A 289 25.36 11.44 -8.57
C GLU A 289 26.76 11.41 -9.17
N ASN A 290 26.89 11.85 -10.42
CA ASN A 290 28.21 11.96 -11.06
C ASN A 290 29.19 12.77 -10.20
N ARG A 291 28.77 13.94 -9.74
CA ARG A 291 29.61 14.81 -8.92
C ARG A 291 30.04 14.15 -7.61
N LEU A 292 29.12 13.49 -6.91
CA LEU A 292 29.42 12.82 -5.63
C LEU A 292 30.47 11.72 -5.81
N VAL A 293 30.39 10.98 -6.90
CA VAL A 293 31.38 9.90 -7.19
C VAL A 293 32.74 10.50 -7.58
N TYR A 294 32.77 11.47 -8.48
CA TYR A 294 34.03 12.11 -8.89
C TYR A 294 34.66 12.97 -7.79
N ASP A 295 33.88 13.58 -6.91
CA ASP A 295 34.38 14.30 -5.74
C ASP A 295 35.17 13.39 -4.78
N GLN A 296 34.82 12.10 -4.69
CA GLN A 296 35.60 11.16 -3.88
C GLN A 296 37.02 10.97 -4.45
N ILE A 297 37.13 10.90 -5.77
CA ILE A 297 38.42 10.80 -6.45
C ILE A 297 39.19 12.14 -6.37
N ALA A 298 38.49 13.24 -6.69
CA ALA A 298 39.10 14.60 -6.73
C ALA A 298 39.60 15.08 -5.36
N LYS A 299 38.95 14.67 -4.27
CA LYS A 299 39.39 14.98 -2.90
C LYS A 299 40.62 14.23 -2.47
N ASN A 300 41.02 13.20 -3.22
CA ASN A 300 42.17 12.33 -2.93
C ASN A 300 42.19 11.89 -1.44
N PRO A 301 41.16 11.20 -0.95
CA PRO A 301 41.02 10.90 0.47
C PRO A 301 42.14 10.05 0.99
N THR A 302 42.48 10.25 2.26
CA THR A 302 43.43 9.40 2.96
C THR A 302 42.88 7.99 3.13
N MET A 303 43.64 7.02 2.69
CA MET A 303 43.33 5.60 2.84
C MET A 303 43.74 5.08 4.24
N GLN A 304 43.51 3.81 4.50
CA GLN A 304 43.78 3.21 5.82
C GLN A 304 45.26 3.16 6.18
N ASP A 305 46.11 3.04 5.18
CA ASP A 305 47.59 3.14 5.30
C ASP A 305 48.07 4.57 5.60
N ARG A 306 47.12 5.52 5.83
CA ARG A 306 47.37 6.96 6.08
C ARG A 306 47.99 7.71 4.90
N LYS A 307 48.01 7.10 3.72
CA LYS A 307 48.42 7.77 2.47
C LYS A 307 47.19 8.20 1.66
N ALA A 308 47.38 9.16 0.82
CA ALA A 308 46.29 9.61 -0.08
C ALA A 308 46.02 8.53 -1.15
N LEU A 309 44.79 8.46 -1.68
CA LEU A 309 44.40 7.51 -2.71
C LEU A 309 45.36 7.55 -3.92
N PHE A 310 45.74 8.71 -4.36
CA PHE A 310 46.76 8.91 -5.39
C PHE A 310 48.07 9.30 -4.73
N HIS A 311 48.85 8.29 -4.36
CA HIS A 311 50.19 8.40 -3.77
C HIS A 311 51.19 7.57 -4.60
N ALA A 312 52.48 7.93 -4.54
CA ALA A 312 53.52 7.25 -5.31
C ALA A 312 53.70 5.78 -4.91
N ASP A 313 53.27 5.40 -3.72
CA ASP A 313 53.35 4.04 -3.20
C ASP A 313 52.13 3.18 -3.52
N HIS A 314 51.09 3.75 -4.17
CA HIS A 314 49.98 3.04 -4.74
C HIS A 314 50.13 2.91 -6.27
#